data_14b4f16badec6f3c318ae91e6b1c45a6
#
_entry.id   14b4f16badec6f3c318ae91e6b1c45a6
#
_cell.length_a   1.000
_cell.length_b   1.000
_cell.length_c   1.000
_cell.angle_alpha   90.00
_cell.angle_beta   90.00
_cell.angle_gamma   90.00
#
_symmetry.space_group_name_H-M   'P 1'
#
loop_
_entity.id
_entity.type
_entity.pdbx_description
1 polymer ?
#
loop_
_entity_poly.entity_id
_entity_poly.type
_entity_poly.pdbx_seq_one_letter_code
_entity_poly.pdbx_strand_id
1 'polypeptide(L)'
;MEEKEISQAVIGRLPRYLRYLGELKDGGIERISSQELSDIMQTTASQIRQDLNTFGGFGQQGYGYNVSYLYDEIRKILGIDREHQLIIVGAGHLGQALVNYTNFERRGFMFRGIFDCDPGICGKVIRGIRVRPMEEMADFIREKDIDIAVLTIPKTSAVEVAGKLADCGIKGIWNFAHVDLPVPKRIQVENVHLSDSLMKLSYNLASSQEEGAADGKVDGNGQNR
;
A
#
# COMPACT_ATOMS: atom_id res chain seq x y z
N MET A 1 8.45 -12.75 26.70
CA MET A 1 7.92 -13.41 25.47
C MET A 1 8.67 -12.75 24.33
N GLU A 2 9.47 -13.50 23.59
CA GLU A 2 10.10 -12.97 22.37
C GLU A 2 8.97 -12.58 21.41
N GLU A 3 8.87 -11.31 21.05
CA GLU A 3 8.03 -10.86 19.95
C GLU A 3 8.54 -11.55 18.70
N LYS A 4 7.79 -12.49 18.21
CA LYS A 4 8.09 -13.21 16.96
C LYS A 4 8.06 -12.19 15.84
N GLU A 5 9.24 -11.84 15.31
CA GLU A 5 9.37 -10.89 14.22
C GLU A 5 8.55 -11.38 13.02
N ILE A 6 7.50 -10.64 12.70
CA ILE A 6 6.58 -11.00 11.61
C ILE A 6 7.26 -10.68 10.28
N SER A 7 7.33 -11.67 9.39
CA SER A 7 8.01 -11.46 8.11
C SER A 7 7.31 -10.39 7.26
N GLN A 8 8.09 -9.54 6.59
CA GLN A 8 7.57 -8.51 5.69
C GLN A 8 6.70 -9.10 4.55
N ALA A 9 6.97 -10.34 4.14
CA ALA A 9 6.14 -11.03 3.17
C ALA A 9 4.72 -11.30 3.66
N VAL A 10 4.52 -11.58 4.95
CA VAL A 10 3.18 -11.74 5.55
C VAL A 10 2.50 -10.38 5.65
N ILE A 11 3.20 -9.37 6.17
CA ILE A 11 2.66 -7.99 6.27
C ILE A 11 2.22 -7.48 4.89
N GLY A 12 3.02 -7.69 3.84
CA GLY A 12 2.71 -7.28 2.47
C GLY A 12 1.44 -7.93 1.88
N ARG A 13 0.99 -9.08 2.42
CA ARG A 13 -0.26 -9.73 1.99
C ARG A 13 -1.50 -9.24 2.73
N LEU A 14 -1.37 -8.69 3.95
CA LEU A 14 -2.51 -8.24 4.76
C LEU A 14 -3.43 -7.22 4.07
N PRO A 15 -2.93 -6.22 3.32
CA PRO A 15 -3.81 -5.31 2.58
C PRO A 15 -4.73 -6.02 1.58
N ARG A 16 -4.26 -7.14 1.00
CA ARG A 16 -5.07 -7.96 0.10
C ARG A 16 -6.17 -8.70 0.86
N TYR A 17 -5.85 -9.30 2.02
CA TYR A 17 -6.86 -9.90 2.90
C TYR A 17 -7.92 -8.86 3.29
N LEU A 18 -7.49 -7.69 3.73
CA LEU A 18 -8.41 -6.63 4.16
C LEU A 18 -9.39 -6.22 3.06
N ARG A 19 -8.93 -6.13 1.82
CA ARG A 19 -9.79 -5.78 0.69
C ARG A 19 -10.89 -6.81 0.47
N TYR A 20 -10.55 -8.09 0.37
CA TYR A 20 -11.53 -9.15 0.14
C TYR A 20 -12.47 -9.34 1.32
N LEU A 21 -11.97 -9.27 2.56
CA LEU A 21 -12.80 -9.32 3.75
C LEU A 21 -13.77 -8.13 3.83
N GLY A 22 -13.36 -6.95 3.37
CA GLY A 22 -14.22 -5.77 3.25
C GLY A 22 -15.38 -6.02 2.28
N GLU A 23 -15.08 -6.55 1.09
CA GLU A 23 -16.10 -6.90 0.08
C GLU A 23 -17.08 -7.96 0.61
N LEU A 24 -16.58 -8.98 1.32
CA LEU A 24 -17.42 -10.00 1.96
C LEU A 24 -18.30 -9.43 3.06
N LYS A 25 -17.74 -8.55 3.90
CA LYS A 25 -18.47 -7.85 4.97
C LYS A 25 -19.60 -6.98 4.42
N ASP A 26 -19.31 -6.22 3.37
CA ASP A 26 -20.29 -5.37 2.68
C ASP A 26 -21.38 -6.21 2.00
N GLY A 27 -21.03 -7.42 1.54
CA GLY A 27 -21.96 -8.44 1.02
C GLY A 27 -22.76 -9.21 2.08
N GLY A 28 -22.58 -8.91 3.37
CA GLY A 28 -23.29 -9.56 4.46
C GLY A 28 -22.83 -11.00 4.77
N ILE A 29 -21.65 -11.39 4.29
CA ILE A 29 -21.08 -12.72 4.59
C ILE A 29 -20.48 -12.72 6.00
N GLU A 30 -21.05 -13.52 6.89
CA GLU A 30 -20.62 -13.57 8.29
C GLU A 30 -19.40 -14.46 8.51
N ARG A 31 -19.29 -15.57 7.75
CA ARG A 31 -18.24 -16.56 7.90
C ARG A 31 -17.67 -17.00 6.57
N ILE A 32 -16.38 -17.35 6.59
CA ILE A 32 -15.66 -17.86 5.43
C ILE A 32 -14.63 -18.91 5.87
N SER A 33 -14.50 -19.99 5.13
CA SER A 33 -13.45 -20.99 5.33
C SER A 33 -12.13 -20.53 4.69
N SER A 34 -11.01 -21.15 5.09
CA SER A 34 -9.73 -20.91 4.41
C SER A 34 -9.74 -21.38 2.95
N GLN A 35 -10.58 -22.35 2.61
CA GLN A 35 -10.72 -22.82 1.23
C GLN A 35 -11.45 -21.78 0.37
N GLU A 36 -12.64 -21.35 0.79
CA GLU A 36 -13.39 -20.30 0.06
C GLU A 36 -12.57 -19.01 -0.09
N LEU A 37 -11.88 -18.60 0.97
CA LEU A 37 -11.02 -17.41 0.90
C LEU A 37 -9.83 -17.63 -0.05
N SER A 38 -9.28 -18.85 -0.14
CA SER A 38 -8.21 -19.18 -1.07
C SER A 38 -8.65 -19.11 -2.52
N ASP A 39 -9.89 -19.56 -2.82
CA ASP A 39 -10.46 -19.52 -4.15
C ASP A 39 -10.66 -18.06 -4.62
N ILE A 40 -11.21 -17.21 -3.75
CA ILE A 40 -11.38 -15.76 -4.02
C ILE A 40 -10.03 -15.06 -4.22
N MET A 41 -9.04 -15.40 -3.39
CA MET A 41 -7.73 -14.76 -3.41
C MET A 41 -6.76 -15.39 -4.41
N GLN A 42 -7.11 -16.47 -5.09
CA GLN A 42 -6.21 -17.22 -5.97
C GLN A 42 -4.85 -17.53 -5.28
N THR A 43 -4.93 -18.13 -4.10
CA THR A 43 -3.78 -18.57 -3.29
C THR A 43 -4.10 -19.95 -2.70
N THR A 44 -3.30 -20.49 -1.81
CA THR A 44 -3.61 -21.77 -1.18
C THR A 44 -4.24 -21.61 0.19
N ALA A 45 -5.17 -22.48 0.56
CA ALA A 45 -5.75 -22.50 1.90
C ALA A 45 -4.70 -22.70 3.01
N SER A 46 -3.59 -23.40 2.68
CA SER A 46 -2.47 -23.57 3.60
C SER A 46 -1.74 -22.25 3.87
N GLN A 47 -1.49 -21.47 2.82
CA GLN A 47 -0.87 -20.14 2.95
C GLN A 47 -1.72 -19.20 3.81
N ILE A 48 -3.06 -19.20 3.59
CA ILE A 48 -3.98 -18.38 4.38
C ILE A 48 -3.91 -18.76 5.86
N ARG A 49 -3.98 -20.07 6.17
CA ARG A 49 -3.87 -20.54 7.55
C ARG A 49 -2.53 -20.17 8.19
N GLN A 50 -1.44 -20.31 7.45
CA GLN A 50 -0.10 -19.95 7.92
C GLN A 50 0.03 -18.46 8.21
N ASP A 51 -0.43 -17.61 7.29
CA ASP A 51 -0.39 -16.16 7.45
C ASP A 51 -1.19 -15.70 8.66
N LEU A 52 -2.44 -16.16 8.78
CA LEU A 52 -3.34 -15.76 9.85
C LEU A 52 -2.90 -16.32 11.22
N ASN A 53 -2.33 -17.53 11.28
CA ASN A 53 -1.79 -18.10 12.50
C ASN A 53 -0.56 -17.34 13.03
N THR A 54 0.12 -16.55 12.20
CA THR A 54 1.24 -15.72 12.65
C THR A 54 0.81 -14.65 13.65
N PHE A 55 -0.44 -14.19 13.55
CA PHE A 55 -1.01 -13.13 14.41
C PHE A 55 -1.92 -13.66 15.52
N GLY A 56 -2.10 -14.98 15.62
CA GLY A 56 -2.99 -15.62 16.58
C GLY A 56 -4.05 -16.50 15.91
N GLY A 57 -4.77 -17.27 16.69
CA GLY A 57 -5.79 -18.20 16.19
C GLY A 57 -7.10 -17.50 15.86
N PHE A 58 -7.24 -16.91 14.67
CA PHE A 58 -8.48 -16.23 14.25
C PHE A 58 -9.62 -17.17 13.85
N GLY A 59 -9.33 -18.46 13.64
CA GLY A 59 -10.32 -19.46 13.21
C GLY A 59 -10.52 -20.57 14.22
N GLN A 60 -11.71 -21.13 14.26
CA GLN A 60 -11.99 -22.39 14.93
C GLN A 60 -12.01 -23.53 13.90
N GLN A 61 -11.38 -24.65 14.25
CA GLN A 61 -11.34 -25.82 13.38
C GLN A 61 -12.76 -26.27 13.02
N GLY A 62 -13.09 -26.37 11.75
CA GLY A 62 -14.41 -26.74 11.24
C GLY A 62 -15.43 -25.59 11.12
N TYR A 63 -15.17 -24.41 11.70
CA TYR A 63 -16.11 -23.28 11.66
C TYR A 63 -15.65 -22.10 10.78
N GLY A 64 -14.40 -22.13 10.29
CA GLY A 64 -13.82 -21.03 9.49
C GLY A 64 -13.58 -19.76 10.31
N TYR A 65 -13.50 -18.65 9.61
CA TYR A 65 -13.24 -17.31 10.17
C TYR A 65 -14.51 -16.48 10.22
N ASN A 66 -14.72 -15.74 11.30
CA ASN A 66 -15.72 -14.68 11.32
C ASN A 66 -15.16 -13.49 10.53
N VAL A 67 -15.88 -13.08 9.49
CA VAL A 67 -15.42 -12.07 8.51
C VAL A 67 -15.20 -10.71 9.17
N SER A 68 -16.18 -10.22 9.95
CA SER A 68 -16.09 -8.92 10.61
C SER A 68 -14.97 -8.89 11.64
N TYR A 69 -14.85 -9.92 12.46
CA TYR A 69 -13.79 -10.03 13.46
C TYR A 69 -12.41 -10.04 12.82
N LEU A 70 -12.20 -10.89 11.80
CA LEU A 70 -10.92 -10.97 11.10
C LEU A 70 -10.56 -9.67 10.39
N TYR A 71 -11.54 -9.00 9.77
CA TYR A 71 -11.38 -7.70 9.15
C TYR A 71 -10.88 -6.66 10.16
N ASP A 72 -11.50 -6.58 11.34
CA ASP A 72 -11.16 -5.60 12.36
C ASP A 72 -9.79 -5.90 13.00
N GLU A 73 -9.44 -7.17 13.20
CA GLU A 73 -8.12 -7.56 13.70
C GLU A 73 -7.00 -7.23 12.69
N ILE A 74 -7.21 -7.49 11.40
CA ILE A 74 -6.24 -7.11 10.36
C ILE A 74 -6.08 -5.58 10.30
N ARG A 75 -7.15 -4.80 10.49
CA ARG A 75 -7.05 -3.34 10.59
C ARG A 75 -6.16 -2.89 11.74
N LYS A 76 -6.27 -3.52 12.91
CA LYS A 76 -5.41 -3.23 14.07
C LYS A 76 -3.95 -3.58 13.78
N ILE A 77 -3.70 -4.76 13.18
CA ILE A 77 -2.35 -5.19 12.82
C ILE A 77 -1.70 -4.21 11.83
N LEU A 78 -2.46 -3.71 10.86
CA LEU A 78 -2.00 -2.71 9.90
C LEU A 78 -1.92 -1.29 10.48
N GLY A 79 -2.38 -1.06 11.72
CA GLY A 79 -2.40 0.25 12.36
C GLY A 79 -3.38 1.23 11.73
N ILE A 80 -4.39 0.76 10.99
CA ILE A 80 -5.42 1.57 10.33
C ILE A 80 -6.77 1.54 11.04
N ASP A 81 -6.77 1.11 12.28
CA ASP A 81 -7.86 1.26 13.25
C ASP A 81 -7.95 2.69 13.82
N ARG A 82 -6.94 3.50 13.55
CA ARG A 82 -6.82 4.93 13.86
C ARG A 82 -6.58 5.76 12.60
N GLU A 83 -6.82 7.06 12.68
CA GLU A 83 -6.49 7.98 11.60
C GLU A 83 -4.99 8.32 11.58
N HIS A 84 -4.43 8.39 10.38
CA HIS A 84 -3.10 8.93 10.11
C HIS A 84 -3.24 10.27 9.39
N GLN A 85 -2.53 11.28 9.89
CA GLN A 85 -2.53 12.62 9.30
C GLN A 85 -1.41 12.70 8.24
N LEU A 86 -1.79 13.05 7.01
CA LEU A 86 -0.87 13.07 5.87
C LEU A 86 -0.69 14.46 5.28
N ILE A 87 0.49 14.71 4.76
CA ILE A 87 0.73 15.81 3.81
C ILE A 87 1.24 15.27 2.48
N ILE A 88 1.01 16.04 1.41
CA ILE A 88 1.65 15.84 0.11
C ILE A 88 2.70 16.91 -0.09
N VAL A 89 3.88 16.50 -0.53
CA VAL A 89 4.95 17.37 -1.02
C VAL A 89 5.10 17.14 -2.51
N GLY A 90 4.75 18.17 -3.30
CA GLY A 90 4.63 18.14 -4.75
C GLY A 90 3.17 18.13 -5.21
N ALA A 91 2.64 19.26 -5.67
CA ALA A 91 1.26 19.42 -6.17
C ALA A 91 1.16 19.21 -7.69
N GLY A 92 2.10 18.43 -8.27
CA GLY A 92 2.06 17.99 -9.67
C GLY A 92 0.93 16.98 -9.94
N HIS A 93 0.89 16.44 -11.16
CA HIS A 93 -0.19 15.52 -11.56
C HIS A 93 -0.37 14.33 -10.61
N LEU A 94 0.74 13.69 -10.18
CA LEU A 94 0.67 12.54 -9.27
C LEU A 94 0.16 12.95 -7.89
N GLY A 95 0.69 14.04 -7.30
CA GLY A 95 0.24 14.54 -6.00
C GLY A 95 -1.25 14.87 -6.00
N GLN A 96 -1.73 15.56 -7.05
CA GLN A 96 -3.15 15.88 -7.22
C GLN A 96 -4.02 14.62 -7.36
N ALA A 97 -3.55 13.61 -8.14
CA ALA A 97 -4.26 12.36 -8.30
C ALA A 97 -4.40 11.61 -6.97
N LEU A 98 -3.34 11.55 -6.15
CA LEU A 98 -3.37 10.92 -4.85
C LEU A 98 -4.34 11.61 -3.88
N VAL A 99 -4.32 12.95 -3.80
CA VAL A 99 -5.27 13.71 -2.95
C VAL A 99 -6.72 13.45 -3.37
N ASN A 100 -6.98 13.33 -4.67
CA ASN A 100 -8.33 13.10 -5.20
C ASN A 100 -8.83 11.66 -5.01
N TYR A 101 -7.97 10.72 -4.64
CA TYR A 101 -8.36 9.33 -4.47
C TYR A 101 -9.02 9.08 -3.10
N THR A 102 -10.35 9.06 -3.09
CA THR A 102 -11.19 9.01 -1.88
C THR A 102 -11.02 7.77 -1.00
N ASN A 103 -10.50 6.67 -1.56
CA ASN A 103 -10.36 5.43 -0.80
C ASN A 103 -9.29 5.50 0.32
N PHE A 104 -8.39 6.48 0.29
CA PHE A 104 -7.44 6.67 1.39
C PHE A 104 -8.16 7.08 2.68
N GLU A 105 -9.10 8.02 2.62
CA GLU A 105 -9.86 8.47 3.77
C GLU A 105 -10.68 7.35 4.40
N ARG A 106 -11.33 6.51 3.59
CA ARG A 106 -12.07 5.34 4.07
C ARG A 106 -11.20 4.34 4.85
N ARG A 107 -9.88 4.40 4.64
CA ARG A 107 -8.88 3.56 5.31
C ARG A 107 -8.16 4.26 6.44
N GLY A 108 -8.59 5.47 6.82
CA GLY A 108 -7.99 6.22 7.92
C GLY A 108 -6.80 7.09 7.52
N PHE A 109 -6.53 7.33 6.23
CA PHE A 109 -5.45 8.20 5.77
C PHE A 109 -6.00 9.56 5.34
N MET A 110 -5.78 10.59 6.17
CA MET A 110 -6.39 11.90 6.04
C MET A 110 -5.38 12.93 5.53
N PHE A 111 -5.55 13.41 4.30
CA PHE A 111 -4.72 14.50 3.78
C PHE A 111 -5.10 15.83 4.42
N ARG A 112 -4.13 16.50 5.06
CA ARG A 112 -4.31 17.77 5.79
C ARG A 112 -3.63 18.94 5.12
N GLY A 113 -2.58 18.72 4.34
CA GLY A 113 -1.82 19.77 3.69
C GLY A 113 -1.22 19.31 2.36
N ILE A 114 -1.03 20.28 1.49
CA ILE A 114 -0.35 20.12 0.20
C ILE A 114 0.70 21.23 0.10
N PHE A 115 1.93 20.86 -0.23
CA PHE A 115 3.08 21.77 -0.31
C PHE A 115 3.73 21.69 -1.68
N ASP A 116 4.13 22.86 -2.22
CA ASP A 116 4.87 22.93 -3.46
C ASP A 116 5.83 24.13 -3.45
N CYS A 117 6.90 24.05 -4.25
CA CYS A 117 7.86 25.14 -4.43
C CYS A 117 7.47 26.07 -5.59
N ASP A 118 6.51 25.71 -6.45
CA ASP A 118 6.07 26.52 -7.57
C ASP A 118 5.07 27.60 -7.13
N PRO A 119 5.45 28.90 -7.18
CA PRO A 119 4.54 29.98 -6.84
C PRO A 119 3.26 30.00 -7.70
N GLY A 120 3.30 29.47 -8.92
CA GLY A 120 2.16 29.40 -9.82
C GLY A 120 1.10 28.36 -9.39
N ILE A 121 1.45 27.45 -8.50
CA ILE A 121 0.58 26.41 -7.94
C ILE A 121 0.15 26.79 -6.52
N CYS A 122 1.01 27.45 -5.75
CA CYS A 122 0.70 27.91 -4.40
C CYS A 122 -0.56 28.81 -4.38
N GLY A 123 -1.42 28.58 -3.40
CA GLY A 123 -2.70 29.25 -3.26
C GLY A 123 -3.88 28.56 -3.97
N LYS A 124 -3.64 27.68 -4.93
CA LYS A 124 -4.71 26.85 -5.53
C LYS A 124 -5.32 25.92 -4.50
N VAL A 125 -6.55 25.53 -4.73
CA VAL A 125 -7.28 24.61 -3.86
C VAL A 125 -7.49 23.29 -4.60
N ILE A 126 -7.03 22.19 -4.02
CA ILE A 126 -7.20 20.84 -4.53
C ILE A 126 -8.02 20.06 -3.51
N ARG A 127 -9.21 19.63 -3.87
CA ARG A 127 -10.13 18.91 -2.98
C ARG A 127 -10.34 19.60 -1.62
N GLY A 128 -10.53 20.92 -1.63
CA GLY A 128 -10.73 21.72 -0.42
C GLY A 128 -9.47 22.03 0.39
N ILE A 129 -8.30 21.50 -0.01
CA ILE A 129 -7.01 21.75 0.64
C ILE A 129 -6.24 22.79 -0.17
N ARG A 130 -5.85 23.89 0.47
CA ARG A 130 -5.01 24.93 -0.16
C ARG A 130 -3.59 24.44 -0.30
N VAL A 131 -2.99 24.59 -1.49
CA VAL A 131 -1.54 24.39 -1.71
C VAL A 131 -0.77 25.51 -1.04
N ARG A 132 0.18 25.15 -0.20
CA ARG A 132 1.03 26.05 0.59
C ARG A 132 2.46 26.06 0.06
N PRO A 133 3.21 27.14 0.27
CA PRO A 133 4.62 27.17 -0.01
C PRO A 133 5.40 26.24 0.95
N MET A 134 6.57 25.75 0.49
CA MET A 134 7.41 24.80 1.25
C MET A 134 7.88 25.37 2.60
N GLU A 135 7.99 26.67 2.72
CA GLU A 135 8.43 27.39 3.92
C GLU A 135 7.47 27.17 5.10
N GLU A 136 6.18 26.98 4.81
CA GLU A 136 5.15 26.74 5.85
C GLU A 136 5.12 25.27 6.33
N MET A 137 5.82 24.36 5.64
CA MET A 137 5.68 22.90 5.87
C MET A 137 6.10 22.50 7.29
N ALA A 138 7.21 23.01 7.78
CA ALA A 138 7.77 22.62 9.07
C ALA A 138 6.84 22.97 10.25
N ASP A 139 6.29 24.17 10.23
CA ASP A 139 5.35 24.62 11.27
C ASP A 139 4.03 23.86 11.17
N PHE A 140 3.53 23.66 9.96
CA PHE A 140 2.32 22.89 9.73
C PHE A 140 2.41 21.45 10.24
N ILE A 141 3.55 20.77 10.01
CA ILE A 141 3.76 19.39 10.51
C ILE A 141 3.65 19.36 12.02
N ARG A 142 4.28 20.31 12.72
CA ARG A 142 4.26 20.39 14.19
C ARG A 142 2.88 20.74 14.75
N GLU A 143 2.19 21.71 14.14
CA GLU A 143 0.87 22.17 14.58
C GLU A 143 -0.23 21.13 14.38
N LYS A 144 -0.14 20.33 13.33
CA LYS A 144 -1.18 19.36 12.92
C LYS A 144 -0.86 17.93 13.27
N ASP A 145 0.24 17.67 14.00
CA ASP A 145 0.73 16.31 14.36
C ASP A 145 0.71 15.36 13.15
N ILE A 146 1.41 15.76 12.10
CA ILE A 146 1.43 14.99 10.85
C ILE A 146 2.28 13.73 11.02
N ASP A 147 1.71 12.58 10.69
CA ASP A 147 2.38 11.27 10.78
C ASP A 147 3.21 10.96 9.54
N ILE A 148 2.65 11.20 8.34
CA ILE A 148 3.19 10.70 7.08
C ILE A 148 3.31 11.83 6.06
N ALA A 149 4.46 11.91 5.41
CA ALA A 149 4.67 12.74 4.24
C ALA A 149 4.69 11.90 2.96
N VAL A 150 3.93 12.31 1.96
CA VAL A 150 3.92 11.68 0.63
C VAL A 150 4.77 12.53 -0.31
N LEU A 151 5.86 11.96 -0.83
CA LEU A 151 6.78 12.66 -1.73
C LEU A 151 6.45 12.36 -3.19
N THR A 152 5.94 13.35 -3.90
CA THR A 152 5.65 13.30 -5.34
C THR A 152 6.44 14.34 -6.12
N ILE A 153 7.71 14.53 -5.72
CA ILE A 153 8.67 15.49 -6.25
C ILE A 153 9.78 14.79 -7.05
N PRO A 154 10.52 15.53 -7.89
CA PRO A 154 11.68 14.99 -8.59
C PRO A 154 12.74 14.44 -7.64
N LYS A 155 13.46 13.39 -8.08
CA LYS A 155 14.54 12.75 -7.29
C LYS A 155 15.63 13.74 -6.86
N THR A 156 15.86 14.79 -7.63
CA THR A 156 16.87 15.83 -7.35
C THR A 156 16.59 16.61 -6.07
N SER A 157 15.33 16.75 -5.68
CA SER A 157 14.91 17.49 -4.48
C SER A 157 14.54 16.58 -3.32
N ALA A 158 14.32 15.29 -3.58
CA ALA A 158 13.73 14.35 -2.60
C ALA A 158 14.62 14.16 -1.37
N VAL A 159 15.93 14.05 -1.54
CA VAL A 159 16.88 13.84 -0.43
C VAL A 159 16.89 15.05 0.52
N GLU A 160 16.95 16.27 -0.02
CA GLU A 160 16.92 17.49 0.78
C GLU A 160 15.60 17.63 1.55
N VAL A 161 14.48 17.40 0.86
CA VAL A 161 13.14 17.48 1.48
C VAL A 161 12.97 16.41 2.54
N ALA A 162 13.44 15.19 2.32
CA ALA A 162 13.39 14.11 3.32
C ALA A 162 14.19 14.47 4.58
N GLY A 163 15.32 15.13 4.46
CA GLY A 163 16.08 15.68 5.59
C GLY A 163 15.26 16.70 6.40
N LYS A 164 14.63 17.67 5.73
CA LYS A 164 13.75 18.65 6.39
C LYS A 164 12.56 17.98 7.11
N LEU A 165 11.95 16.99 6.50
CA LEU A 165 10.87 16.19 7.11
C LEU A 165 11.35 15.45 8.35
N ALA A 166 12.55 14.87 8.32
CA ALA A 166 13.15 14.20 9.46
C ALA A 166 13.34 15.13 10.66
N ASP A 167 13.78 16.38 10.40
CA ASP A 167 13.97 17.40 11.44
C ASP A 167 12.63 17.92 12.01
N CYS A 168 11.54 17.81 11.26
CA CYS A 168 10.19 18.17 11.71
C CYS A 168 9.50 17.09 12.54
N GLY A 169 10.10 15.89 12.67
CA GLY A 169 9.55 14.80 13.48
C GLY A 169 8.54 13.93 12.76
N ILE A 170 8.54 13.92 11.42
CA ILE A 170 7.70 12.99 10.63
C ILE A 170 8.00 11.53 11.00
N LYS A 171 7.00 10.67 11.03
CA LYS A 171 7.12 9.25 11.42
C LYS A 171 7.30 8.34 10.21
N GLY A 172 6.69 8.70 9.07
CA GLY A 172 6.73 7.91 7.85
C GLY A 172 6.84 8.74 6.59
N ILE A 173 7.47 8.18 5.56
CA ILE A 173 7.55 8.79 4.22
C ILE A 173 7.07 7.77 3.19
N TRP A 174 6.05 8.12 2.42
CA TRP A 174 5.60 7.39 1.26
C TRP A 174 6.24 8.01 0.02
N ASN A 175 7.28 7.34 -0.49
CA ASN A 175 8.20 7.91 -1.46
C ASN A 175 7.90 7.47 -2.89
N PHE A 176 7.49 8.41 -3.74
CA PHE A 176 7.33 8.21 -5.18
C PHE A 176 8.50 8.80 -6.01
N ALA A 177 9.47 9.45 -5.37
CA ALA A 177 10.68 9.91 -6.02
C ALA A 177 11.64 8.72 -6.18
N HIS A 178 11.98 8.33 -7.39
CA HIS A 178 12.82 7.16 -7.70
C HIS A 178 14.27 7.31 -7.17
N VAL A 179 14.42 7.39 -5.84
CA VAL A 179 15.69 7.53 -5.12
C VAL A 179 15.54 7.04 -3.68
N ASP A 180 16.55 6.37 -3.16
CA ASP A 180 16.63 6.00 -1.75
C ASP A 180 16.86 7.25 -0.88
N LEU A 181 16.12 7.32 0.22
CA LEU A 181 16.17 8.46 1.12
C LEU A 181 17.05 8.15 2.34
N PRO A 182 18.17 8.86 2.53
CA PRO A 182 19.05 8.67 3.68
C PRO A 182 18.47 9.37 4.93
N VAL A 183 17.43 8.76 5.50
CA VAL A 183 16.79 9.27 6.72
C VAL A 183 17.13 8.40 7.94
N PRO A 184 17.01 8.95 9.19
CA PRO A 184 17.22 8.18 10.40
C PRO A 184 16.29 6.97 10.50
N LYS A 185 16.77 5.84 11.09
CA LYS A 185 16.01 4.57 11.23
C LYS A 185 14.64 4.72 11.94
N ARG A 186 14.44 5.78 12.71
CA ARG A 186 13.15 6.08 13.35
C ARG A 186 12.04 6.43 12.36
N ILE A 187 12.40 6.80 11.12
CA ILE A 187 11.45 7.15 10.07
C ILE A 187 11.27 5.95 9.16
N GLN A 188 10.05 5.47 9.04
CA GLN A 188 9.72 4.41 8.11
C GLN A 188 9.58 4.97 6.70
N VAL A 189 10.24 4.35 5.72
CA VAL A 189 10.15 4.75 4.32
C VAL A 189 9.58 3.60 3.50
N GLU A 190 8.50 3.87 2.79
CA GLU A 190 7.95 2.97 1.80
C GLU A 190 8.17 3.56 0.41
N ASN A 191 8.98 2.87 -0.40
CA ASN A 191 9.29 3.28 -1.77
C ASN A 191 8.28 2.69 -2.75
N VAL A 192 7.70 3.52 -3.61
CA VAL A 192 6.75 3.10 -4.65
C VAL A 192 7.35 3.34 -6.03
N HIS A 193 7.69 2.26 -6.70
CA HIS A 193 8.13 2.29 -8.09
C HIS A 193 7.00 1.81 -9.00
N LEU A 194 6.30 2.74 -9.65
CA LEU A 194 5.15 2.43 -10.50
C LEU A 194 5.50 1.50 -11.67
N SER A 195 6.73 1.55 -12.15
CA SER A 195 7.23 0.68 -13.22
C SER A 195 7.39 -0.79 -12.83
N ASP A 196 7.57 -1.10 -11.53
CA ASP A 196 7.85 -2.47 -11.09
C ASP A 196 6.70 -3.43 -11.41
N SER A 197 5.46 -2.97 -11.27
CA SER A 197 4.27 -3.75 -11.63
C SER A 197 4.17 -3.99 -13.14
N LEU A 198 4.58 -3.03 -13.98
CA LEU A 198 4.62 -3.17 -15.43
C LEU A 198 5.73 -4.14 -15.86
N MET A 199 6.92 -4.06 -15.24
CA MET A 199 8.00 -5.01 -15.52
C MET A 199 7.59 -6.44 -15.15
N LYS A 200 6.90 -6.64 -14.01
CA LYS A 200 6.34 -7.94 -13.63
C LYS A 200 5.30 -8.43 -14.65
N LEU A 201 4.41 -7.55 -15.13
CA LEU A 201 3.45 -7.89 -16.17
C LEU A 201 4.15 -8.30 -17.47
N SER A 202 5.19 -7.56 -17.89
CA SER A 202 5.98 -7.86 -19.07
C SER A 202 6.63 -9.25 -18.98
N TYR A 203 7.19 -9.60 -17.83
CA TYR A 203 7.72 -10.94 -17.59
C TYR A 203 6.67 -12.03 -17.78
N ASN A 204 5.49 -11.85 -17.15
CA ASN A 204 4.41 -12.84 -17.26
C ASN A 204 3.92 -13.02 -18.71
N LEU A 205 3.87 -11.94 -19.50
CA LEU A 205 3.52 -12.01 -20.92
C LEU A 205 4.56 -12.81 -21.75
N ALA A 206 5.83 -12.57 -21.50
CA ALA A 206 6.92 -13.32 -22.17
C ALA A 206 6.86 -14.82 -21.84
N SER A 207 6.70 -15.17 -20.55
CA SER A 207 6.62 -16.56 -20.11
C SER A 207 5.41 -17.31 -20.72
N SER A 208 4.25 -16.66 -20.82
CA SER A 208 3.05 -17.26 -21.43
C SER A 208 3.20 -17.52 -22.93
N GLN A 209 4.01 -16.71 -23.64
CA GLN A 209 4.31 -16.94 -25.06
C GLN A 209 5.23 -18.15 -25.28
N GLU A 210 6.18 -18.39 -24.36
CA GLU A 210 7.07 -19.55 -24.42
C GLU A 210 6.31 -20.86 -24.17
N GLU A 211 5.38 -20.90 -23.20
CA GLU A 211 4.53 -22.06 -22.92
C GLU A 211 3.61 -22.39 -24.10
N GLY A 212 2.96 -21.40 -24.72
CA GLY A 212 2.11 -21.59 -25.89
C GLY A 212 2.90 -22.03 -27.15
N ALA A 213 4.16 -21.66 -27.27
CA ALA A 213 5.02 -22.10 -28.37
C ALA A 213 5.56 -23.53 -28.17
N ALA A 214 5.64 -24.01 -26.91
CA ALA A 214 6.05 -25.38 -26.59
C ALA A 214 4.90 -26.37 -26.87
N ASP A 215 3.65 -26.04 -26.52
CA ASP A 215 2.47 -26.88 -26.76
C ASP A 215 2.13 -27.02 -28.26
N GLY A 216 2.39 -26.00 -29.06
CA GLY A 216 2.15 -26.05 -30.52
C GLY A 216 3.11 -26.91 -31.34
N LYS A 217 4.17 -27.47 -30.72
CA LYS A 217 5.16 -28.35 -31.42
C LYS A 217 4.89 -29.86 -31.29
N VAL A 218 3.89 -30.29 -30.52
CA VAL A 218 3.64 -31.71 -30.24
C VAL A 218 2.71 -32.37 -31.27
N ASP A 219 1.91 -31.63 -32.04
CA ASP A 219 0.90 -32.20 -32.99
C ASP A 219 1.38 -32.40 -34.44
N GLY A 220 2.67 -32.29 -34.69
CA GLY A 220 3.25 -32.33 -36.04
C GLY A 220 3.88 -33.64 -36.49
N ASN A 221 3.67 -34.82 -35.82
CA ASN A 221 4.29 -36.05 -36.30
C ASN A 221 3.42 -37.29 -36.12
N GLY A 222 2.44 -37.50 -37.01
CA GLY A 222 1.58 -38.68 -36.93
C GLY A 222 0.68 -38.92 -38.16
N GLN A 223 1.18 -38.70 -39.39
CA GLN A 223 0.55 -39.33 -40.58
C GLN A 223 1.58 -39.49 -41.66
N ASN A 224 2.24 -40.64 -41.68
CA ASN A 224 2.71 -41.27 -42.89
C ASN A 224 3.13 -42.73 -42.58
N ARG A 225 2.14 -43.63 -42.78
CA ARG A 225 2.36 -44.97 -43.37
C ARG A 225 1.01 -45.65 -43.59
#